data_80de1fbf397b0b2f5400235bf5588df9
#
_entry.id   80de1fbf397b0b2f5400235bf5588df9
#
_cell.length_a   1.000
_cell.length_b   1.000
_cell.length_c   1.000
_cell.angle_alpha   90.00
_cell.angle_beta   90.00
_cell.angle_gamma   90.00
#
_symmetry.space_group_name_H-M   'P 1'
#
loop_
_entity.id
_entity.type
_entity.pdbx_description
1 polymer ?
#
loop_
_entity_poly.entity_id
_entity_poly.type
_entity_poly.pdbx_seq_one_letter_code
_entity_poly.pdbx_strand_id
1 'polypeptide(L)'
;MNTHHHSNDALDEIRAISFFSTSLYQKESVEEVLWDITKNVIHQLGFIDCVIYTFNKEKKCLQQRSAYGQKNPHGDIIYNQIEISLDEGIVGSVARNKKAELIPHTLEDPRYIVDDEKRLSEICVPILVDDSLYGVIDSEHPEKHFFNEKHLHLLTIIAALCSQKIKELTTQTRKPLTTANKYFKKLELLMRTNKIYRNPNLSLASTAELLGISGCYLSSIINSINQISFIDYINQYRISDVKKNLHSQHYAHYTIVSVGLEAGFNSKSAFYTAFKKWTGITPSQYQQSQLVLS
;
A
#
# COMPACT_ATOMS: atom_id res chain seq x y z
N MET A 1 -37.84 4.62 -31.92
CA MET A 1 -37.60 3.65 -30.83
C MET A 1 -36.17 3.76 -30.22
N ASN A 2 -35.50 4.90 -30.31
CA ASN A 2 -34.08 5.03 -29.84
C ASN A 2 -33.86 5.85 -28.55
N THR A 3 -34.89 6.37 -27.91
CA THR A 3 -34.75 7.26 -26.74
C THR A 3 -34.56 6.54 -25.41
N HIS A 4 -34.98 5.28 -25.28
CA HIS A 4 -34.85 4.52 -24.02
C HIS A 4 -33.46 3.90 -23.81
N HIS A 5 -32.69 3.61 -24.85
CA HIS A 5 -31.31 3.08 -24.70
C HIS A 5 -30.34 4.16 -24.20
N HIS A 6 -30.45 5.40 -24.73
CA HIS A 6 -29.57 6.47 -24.29
C HIS A 6 -29.76 6.93 -22.85
N SER A 7 -30.99 6.81 -22.29
CA SER A 7 -31.24 7.21 -20.89
C SER A 7 -30.69 6.20 -19.86
N ASN A 8 -30.69 4.91 -20.18
CA ASN A 8 -30.10 3.89 -19.31
C ASN A 8 -28.57 3.98 -19.28
N ASP A 9 -27.94 4.22 -20.45
CA ASP A 9 -26.50 4.38 -20.57
C ASP A 9 -25.95 5.56 -19.74
N ALA A 10 -26.62 6.72 -19.78
CA ALA A 10 -26.23 7.88 -18.98
C ALA A 10 -26.37 7.66 -17.46
N LEU A 11 -27.42 6.93 -17.05
CA LEU A 11 -27.62 6.58 -15.65
C LEU A 11 -26.52 5.64 -15.12
N ASP A 12 -26.09 4.69 -15.94
CA ASP A 12 -25.04 3.75 -15.55
C ASP A 12 -23.67 4.44 -15.44
N GLU A 13 -23.39 5.42 -16.31
CA GLU A 13 -22.20 6.30 -16.19
C GLU A 13 -22.22 7.11 -14.88
N ILE A 14 -23.34 7.75 -14.58
CA ILE A 14 -23.51 8.52 -13.33
C ILE A 14 -23.34 7.62 -12.10
N ARG A 15 -23.89 6.39 -12.13
CA ARG A 15 -23.73 5.42 -11.06
C ARG A 15 -22.27 5.03 -10.87
N ALA A 16 -21.53 4.74 -11.96
CA ALA A 16 -20.12 4.42 -11.90
C ALA A 16 -19.31 5.58 -11.29
N ILE A 17 -19.49 6.81 -11.79
CA ILE A 17 -18.79 8.00 -11.27
C ILE A 17 -19.12 8.23 -9.78
N SER A 18 -20.40 8.12 -9.41
CA SER A 18 -20.84 8.27 -8.01
C SER A 18 -20.20 7.20 -7.11
N PHE A 19 -20.13 5.95 -7.60
CA PHE A 19 -19.47 4.86 -6.89
C PHE A 19 -18.00 5.17 -6.63
N PHE A 20 -17.21 5.52 -7.67
CA PHE A 20 -15.79 5.84 -7.52
C PHE A 20 -15.58 7.04 -6.59
N SER A 21 -16.35 8.10 -6.73
CA SER A 21 -16.27 9.27 -5.85
C SER A 21 -16.49 8.90 -4.39
N THR A 22 -17.49 8.08 -4.11
CA THR A 22 -17.82 7.64 -2.73
C THR A 22 -16.77 6.68 -2.18
N SER A 23 -16.31 5.73 -2.99
CA SER A 23 -15.29 4.76 -2.59
C SER A 23 -13.97 5.45 -2.27
N LEU A 24 -13.52 6.35 -3.14
CA LEU A 24 -12.26 7.09 -2.95
C LEU A 24 -12.30 8.03 -1.75
N TYR A 25 -13.45 8.60 -1.43
CA TYR A 25 -13.60 9.46 -0.24
C TYR A 25 -13.16 8.77 1.06
N GLN A 26 -13.40 7.47 1.17
CA GLN A 26 -13.08 6.67 2.36
C GLN A 26 -11.61 6.23 2.45
N LYS A 27 -10.82 6.41 1.38
CA LYS A 27 -9.42 5.96 1.37
C LYS A 27 -8.53 6.91 2.14
N GLU A 28 -7.61 6.36 2.91
CA GLU A 28 -6.72 7.11 3.79
C GLU A 28 -5.24 7.02 3.37
N SER A 29 -4.93 6.18 2.38
CA SER A 29 -3.59 6.07 1.80
C SER A 29 -3.66 6.03 0.28
N VAL A 30 -2.57 6.47 -0.35
CA VAL A 30 -2.44 6.37 -1.83
C VAL A 30 -2.51 4.93 -2.29
N GLU A 31 -1.93 4.01 -1.55
CA GLU A 31 -1.96 2.57 -1.83
C GLU A 31 -3.41 2.07 -1.93
N GLU A 32 -4.24 2.39 -0.91
CA GLU A 32 -5.67 2.04 -0.93
C GLU A 32 -6.40 2.62 -2.13
N VAL A 33 -6.06 3.85 -2.56
CA VAL A 33 -6.63 4.49 -3.76
C VAL A 33 -6.31 3.69 -5.01
N LEU A 34 -5.04 3.32 -5.21
CA LEU A 34 -4.61 2.60 -6.40
C LEU A 34 -5.26 1.22 -6.50
N TRP A 35 -5.29 0.46 -5.39
CA TRP A 35 -5.94 -0.85 -5.35
C TRP A 35 -7.46 -0.76 -5.52
N ASP A 36 -8.10 0.24 -4.94
CA ASP A 36 -9.54 0.45 -5.09
C ASP A 36 -9.93 0.70 -6.55
N ILE A 37 -9.14 1.52 -7.24
CA ILE A 37 -9.39 1.81 -8.66
C ILE A 37 -9.22 0.56 -9.51
N THR A 38 -8.12 -0.17 -9.41
CA THR A 38 -7.90 -1.37 -10.23
C THR A 38 -9.00 -2.41 -10.07
N LYS A 39 -9.47 -2.65 -8.84
CA LYS A 39 -10.58 -3.57 -8.57
C LYS A 39 -11.90 -3.07 -9.13
N ASN A 40 -12.23 -1.81 -8.89
CA ASN A 40 -13.54 -1.27 -9.21
C ASN A 40 -13.69 -0.91 -10.70
N VAL A 41 -12.61 -0.60 -11.43
CA VAL A 41 -12.67 -0.48 -12.89
C VAL A 41 -13.19 -1.78 -13.51
N ILE A 42 -12.69 -2.92 -13.07
CA ILE A 42 -13.16 -4.23 -13.54
C ILE A 42 -14.62 -4.45 -13.16
N HIS A 43 -14.97 -4.28 -11.89
CA HIS A 43 -16.30 -4.60 -11.39
C HIS A 43 -17.40 -3.64 -11.87
N GLN A 44 -17.07 -2.36 -12.06
CA GLN A 44 -18.07 -1.34 -12.43
C GLN A 44 -18.12 -1.07 -13.93
N LEU A 45 -17.02 -1.24 -14.66
CA LEU A 45 -16.94 -0.98 -16.10
C LEU A 45 -16.94 -2.26 -16.94
N GLY A 46 -16.84 -3.43 -16.31
CA GLY A 46 -16.82 -4.73 -17.00
C GLY A 46 -15.52 -5.01 -17.73
N PHE A 47 -14.41 -4.35 -17.35
CA PHE A 47 -13.08 -4.64 -17.90
C PHE A 47 -12.56 -5.96 -17.36
N ILE A 48 -11.67 -6.62 -18.08
CA ILE A 48 -11.11 -7.92 -17.67
C ILE A 48 -9.82 -7.78 -16.86
N ASP A 49 -9.13 -6.67 -17.02
CA ASP A 49 -7.95 -6.29 -16.24
C ASP A 49 -7.91 -4.78 -16.01
N CYS A 50 -7.07 -4.37 -15.09
CA CYS A 50 -6.67 -3.00 -14.88
C CYS A 50 -5.35 -2.97 -14.13
N VAL A 51 -4.41 -2.18 -14.63
CA VAL A 51 -3.09 -1.97 -14.03
C VAL A 51 -2.87 -0.49 -13.79
N ILE A 52 -2.26 -0.14 -12.66
CA ILE A 52 -1.78 1.23 -12.42
C ILE A 52 -0.27 1.20 -12.26
N TYR A 53 0.39 1.98 -13.08
CA TYR A 53 1.81 2.29 -13.00
C TYR A 53 2.00 3.67 -12.40
N THR A 54 2.97 3.85 -11.50
CA THR A 54 3.35 5.16 -10.97
C THR A 54 4.73 5.57 -11.46
N PHE A 55 4.92 6.87 -11.69
CA PHE A 55 6.19 7.39 -12.18
C PHE A 55 7.22 7.51 -11.06
N ASN A 56 8.31 6.78 -11.18
CA ASN A 56 9.48 6.89 -10.31
C ASN A 56 10.43 7.95 -10.90
N LYS A 57 10.53 9.09 -10.20
CA LYS A 57 11.36 10.23 -10.64
C LYS A 57 12.87 9.92 -10.61
N GLU A 58 13.32 9.08 -9.70
CA GLU A 58 14.74 8.73 -9.55
C GLU A 58 15.18 7.80 -10.69
N LYS A 59 14.40 6.75 -10.94
CA LYS A 59 14.66 5.78 -12.01
C LYS A 59 14.22 6.26 -13.39
N LYS A 60 13.40 7.32 -13.48
CA LYS A 60 12.76 7.83 -14.71
C LYS A 60 11.96 6.77 -15.46
N CYS A 61 11.29 5.89 -14.75
CA CYS A 61 10.46 4.82 -15.30
C CYS A 61 9.10 4.76 -14.60
N LEU A 62 8.17 4.07 -15.22
CA LEU A 62 6.90 3.68 -14.62
C LEU A 62 7.09 2.36 -13.87
N GLN A 63 6.54 2.28 -12.67
CA GLN A 63 6.57 1.07 -11.83
C GLN A 63 5.16 0.61 -11.54
N GLN A 64 4.87 -0.66 -11.80
CA GLN A 64 3.59 -1.28 -11.46
C GLN A 64 3.33 -1.17 -9.95
N ARG A 65 2.17 -0.64 -9.57
CA ARG A 65 1.80 -0.42 -8.16
C ARG A 65 0.55 -1.16 -7.74
N SER A 66 -0.38 -1.34 -8.64
CA SER A 66 -1.55 -2.17 -8.44
C SER A 66 -1.97 -2.82 -9.75
N ALA A 67 -2.51 -4.02 -9.67
CA ALA A 67 -3.06 -4.75 -10.80
C ALA A 67 -4.19 -5.66 -10.31
N TYR A 68 -5.24 -5.82 -11.10
CA TYR A 68 -6.36 -6.69 -10.80
C TYR A 68 -6.92 -7.33 -12.06
N GLY A 69 -7.59 -8.49 -11.92
CA GLY A 69 -8.12 -9.26 -13.02
C GLY A 69 -7.12 -10.27 -13.57
N GLN A 70 -7.13 -10.50 -14.88
CA GLN A 70 -6.30 -11.54 -15.51
C GLN A 70 -4.80 -11.30 -15.32
N LYS A 71 -4.36 -10.04 -15.29
CA LYS A 71 -2.95 -9.68 -15.05
C LYS A 71 -2.49 -9.88 -13.61
N ASN A 72 -3.40 -10.06 -12.66
CA ASN A 72 -3.07 -10.37 -11.27
C ASN A 72 -4.16 -11.22 -10.60
N PRO A 73 -4.23 -12.51 -10.90
CA PRO A 73 -5.25 -13.41 -10.35
C PRO A 73 -5.10 -13.67 -8.84
N HIS A 74 -3.97 -13.29 -8.24
CA HIS A 74 -3.65 -13.55 -6.83
C HIS A 74 -4.05 -12.41 -5.87
N GLY A 75 -4.72 -11.36 -6.35
CA GLY A 75 -5.29 -10.29 -5.50
C GLY A 75 -4.33 -9.15 -5.19
N ASP A 76 -4.29 -8.67 -3.96
CA ASP A 76 -3.72 -7.38 -3.55
C ASP A 76 -2.18 -7.34 -3.41
N ILE A 77 -1.45 -8.31 -4.01
CA ILE A 77 0.02 -8.40 -3.95
C ILE A 77 0.57 -8.50 -5.36
N ILE A 78 1.59 -7.71 -5.65
CA ILE A 78 2.38 -7.81 -6.89
C ILE A 78 3.66 -8.55 -6.56
N TYR A 79 3.83 -9.75 -7.12
CA TYR A 79 5.01 -10.58 -6.88
C TYR A 79 6.21 -10.16 -7.74
N ASN A 80 5.97 -9.86 -9.03
CA ASN A 80 7.00 -9.42 -9.95
C ASN A 80 6.61 -8.04 -10.49
N GLN A 81 7.22 -7.00 -9.95
CA GLN A 81 6.92 -5.62 -10.33
C GLN A 81 7.47 -5.33 -11.73
N ILE A 82 6.59 -4.93 -12.65
CA ILE A 82 6.97 -4.49 -14.00
C ILE A 82 7.46 -3.04 -13.93
N GLU A 83 8.58 -2.76 -14.61
CA GLU A 83 9.10 -1.41 -14.85
C GLU A 83 9.06 -1.12 -16.35
N ILE A 84 8.52 0.02 -16.76
CA ILE A 84 8.35 0.45 -18.16
C ILE A 84 9.04 1.79 -18.36
N SER A 85 9.87 1.91 -19.40
CA SER A 85 10.47 3.19 -19.80
C SER A 85 9.42 4.13 -20.40
N LEU A 86 9.61 5.45 -20.27
CA LEU A 86 8.75 6.44 -20.93
C LEU A 86 8.79 6.38 -22.46
N ASP A 87 9.81 5.72 -23.03
CA ASP A 87 9.95 5.51 -24.47
C ASP A 87 9.45 4.14 -24.94
N GLU A 88 8.84 3.36 -24.03
CA GLU A 88 8.46 1.97 -24.26
C GLU A 88 6.94 1.81 -24.25
N GLY A 89 6.40 1.24 -25.32
CA GLY A 89 5.01 0.85 -25.41
C GLY A 89 4.02 2.02 -25.48
N ILE A 90 2.74 1.67 -25.46
CA ILE A 90 1.62 2.62 -25.41
C ILE A 90 1.60 3.33 -24.05
N VAL A 91 1.77 2.57 -22.97
CA VAL A 91 1.81 3.10 -21.60
C VAL A 91 2.91 4.16 -21.43
N GLY A 92 4.13 3.91 -21.92
CA GLY A 92 5.23 4.89 -21.91
C GLY A 92 4.91 6.13 -22.73
N SER A 93 4.29 5.97 -23.91
CA SER A 93 3.85 7.06 -24.76
C SER A 93 2.82 7.95 -24.07
N VAL A 94 1.78 7.38 -23.47
CA VAL A 94 0.75 8.08 -22.69
C VAL A 94 1.37 8.84 -21.51
N ALA A 95 2.30 8.21 -20.79
CA ALA A 95 3.00 8.86 -19.69
C ALA A 95 3.81 10.08 -20.14
N ARG A 96 4.56 9.96 -21.24
CA ARG A 96 5.38 11.02 -21.79
C ARG A 96 4.53 12.18 -22.33
N ASN A 97 3.50 11.87 -23.11
CA ASN A 97 2.65 12.84 -23.76
C ASN A 97 1.57 13.44 -22.85
N LYS A 98 1.28 12.76 -21.71
CA LYS A 98 0.23 13.11 -20.75
C LYS A 98 -1.16 13.22 -21.41
N LYS A 99 -1.42 12.38 -22.40
CA LYS A 99 -2.68 12.32 -23.14
C LYS A 99 -3.22 10.90 -23.11
N ALA A 100 -4.51 10.78 -22.83
CA ALA A 100 -5.21 9.50 -22.88
C ALA A 100 -5.27 8.97 -24.31
N GLU A 101 -5.10 7.68 -24.47
CA GLU A 101 -5.14 6.99 -25.76
C GLU A 101 -6.12 5.81 -25.72
N LEU A 102 -6.84 5.64 -26.81
CA LEU A 102 -7.73 4.51 -27.08
C LEU A 102 -7.18 3.79 -28.32
N ILE A 103 -6.76 2.56 -28.16
CA ILE A 103 -6.18 1.72 -29.23
C ILE A 103 -7.18 0.63 -29.59
N PRO A 104 -7.95 0.79 -30.67
CA PRO A 104 -9.00 -0.14 -31.05
C PRO A 104 -8.46 -1.47 -31.59
N HIS A 105 -7.22 -1.48 -32.09
CA HIS A 105 -6.54 -2.67 -32.57
C HIS A 105 -5.01 -2.58 -32.33
N THR A 106 -4.56 -3.19 -31.26
CA THR A 106 -3.17 -3.10 -30.78
C THR A 106 -2.14 -3.61 -31.80
N LEU A 107 -2.46 -4.63 -32.59
CA LEU A 107 -1.54 -5.18 -33.58
C LEU A 107 -1.28 -4.25 -34.80
N GLU A 108 -2.06 -3.20 -34.94
CA GLU A 108 -1.86 -2.15 -35.95
C GLU A 108 -1.05 -0.98 -35.39
N ASP A 109 -0.84 -0.94 -34.06
CA ASP A 109 0.00 0.07 -33.41
C ASP A 109 1.44 -0.45 -33.25
N PRO A 110 2.43 0.17 -33.88
CA PRO A 110 3.81 -0.29 -33.83
C PRO A 110 4.44 -0.20 -32.43
N ARG A 111 3.80 0.51 -31.50
CA ARG A 111 4.26 0.64 -30.10
C ARG A 111 3.81 -0.51 -29.23
N TYR A 112 2.84 -1.33 -29.68
CA TYR A 112 2.28 -2.38 -28.84
C TYR A 112 3.31 -3.44 -28.46
N ILE A 113 3.40 -3.73 -27.18
CA ILE A 113 4.30 -4.74 -26.59
C ILE A 113 3.46 -5.75 -25.85
N VAL A 114 3.65 -7.03 -26.15
CA VAL A 114 3.01 -8.14 -25.43
C VAL A 114 3.77 -8.38 -24.12
N ASP A 115 3.11 -8.23 -22.99
CA ASP A 115 3.70 -8.45 -21.65
C ASP A 115 3.40 -9.84 -21.07
N ASP A 116 2.15 -10.27 -21.03
CA ASP A 116 1.72 -11.59 -20.54
C ASP A 116 1.04 -12.41 -21.63
N GLU A 117 -0.03 -11.88 -22.23
CA GLU A 117 -0.79 -12.47 -23.31
C GLU A 117 -1.10 -11.43 -24.38
N LYS A 118 -1.40 -11.91 -25.58
CA LYS A 118 -1.77 -11.05 -26.70
C LYS A 118 -3.17 -10.48 -26.49
N ARG A 119 -3.28 -9.17 -26.40
CA ARG A 119 -4.53 -8.42 -26.35
C ARG A 119 -4.75 -7.67 -27.66
N LEU A 120 -6.00 -7.42 -28.02
CA LEU A 120 -6.33 -6.82 -29.33
C LEU A 120 -6.88 -5.40 -29.25
N SER A 121 -7.18 -4.90 -28.06
CA SER A 121 -7.47 -3.48 -27.82
C SER A 121 -6.92 -3.04 -26.46
N GLU A 122 -6.62 -1.75 -26.34
CA GLU A 122 -6.02 -1.16 -25.14
C GLU A 122 -6.58 0.22 -24.89
N ILE A 123 -6.72 0.60 -23.64
CA ILE A 123 -7.09 1.94 -23.19
C ILE A 123 -6.11 2.37 -22.10
N CYS A 124 -5.52 3.54 -22.27
CA CYS A 124 -4.47 4.01 -21.40
C CYS A 124 -4.68 5.49 -21.05
N VAL A 125 -4.75 5.83 -19.73
CA VAL A 125 -5.10 7.17 -19.26
C VAL A 125 -4.09 7.66 -18.23
N PRO A 126 -3.52 8.87 -18.37
CA PRO A 126 -2.57 9.41 -17.41
C PRO A 126 -3.26 9.90 -16.15
N ILE A 127 -2.62 9.67 -14.99
CA ILE A 127 -2.97 10.27 -13.70
C ILE A 127 -2.06 11.48 -13.51
N LEU A 128 -2.62 12.68 -13.50
CA LEU A 128 -1.87 13.94 -13.39
C LEU A 128 -2.19 14.62 -12.06
N VAL A 129 -1.18 14.91 -11.25
CA VAL A 129 -1.31 15.71 -10.03
C VAL A 129 -0.61 17.05 -10.23
N ASP A 130 -1.35 18.14 -10.19
CA ASP A 130 -0.84 19.50 -10.50
C ASP A 130 -0.07 19.52 -11.84
N ASP A 131 -0.69 19.01 -12.91
CA ASP A 131 -0.15 18.89 -14.29
C ASP A 131 1.14 18.04 -14.39
N SER A 132 1.59 17.47 -13.29
CA SER A 132 2.73 16.57 -13.27
C SER A 132 2.29 15.11 -13.36
N LEU A 133 3.01 14.32 -14.16
CA LEU A 133 2.75 12.88 -14.26
C LEU A 133 2.93 12.23 -12.89
N TYR A 134 1.86 11.62 -12.38
CA TYR A 134 1.89 10.75 -11.23
C TYR A 134 1.98 9.28 -11.63
N GLY A 135 1.21 8.89 -12.65
CA GLY A 135 1.15 7.53 -13.14
C GLY A 135 0.24 7.38 -14.35
N VAL A 136 -0.11 6.15 -14.67
CA VAL A 136 -0.97 5.77 -15.79
C VAL A 136 -1.89 4.64 -15.34
N ILE A 137 -3.16 4.70 -15.74
CA ILE A 137 -4.12 3.61 -15.67
C ILE A 137 -4.12 2.94 -17.04
N ASP A 138 -3.92 1.64 -17.06
CA ASP A 138 -3.89 0.83 -18.26
C ASP A 138 -4.86 -0.33 -18.16
N SER A 139 -5.50 -0.69 -19.27
CA SER A 139 -6.38 -1.84 -19.39
C SER A 139 -6.37 -2.37 -20.81
N GLU A 140 -6.28 -3.69 -20.96
CA GLU A 140 -6.26 -4.38 -22.23
C GLU A 140 -7.41 -5.38 -22.38
N HIS A 141 -7.78 -5.70 -23.61
CA HIS A 141 -8.83 -6.68 -23.89
C HIS A 141 -8.51 -7.58 -25.07
N PRO A 142 -8.87 -8.88 -25.07
CA PRO A 142 -8.62 -9.80 -26.16
C PRO A 142 -9.48 -9.55 -27.41
N GLU A 143 -10.53 -8.74 -27.31
CA GLU A 143 -11.37 -8.38 -28.45
C GLU A 143 -10.94 -7.04 -29.03
N LYS A 144 -10.96 -6.95 -30.36
CA LYS A 144 -10.77 -5.67 -31.06
C LYS A 144 -11.96 -4.77 -30.81
N HIS A 145 -11.72 -3.46 -30.77
CA HIS A 145 -12.77 -2.45 -30.61
C HIS A 145 -13.64 -2.62 -29.34
N PHE A 146 -13.16 -3.36 -28.34
CA PHE A 146 -13.86 -3.48 -27.06
C PHE A 146 -13.99 -2.12 -26.37
N PHE A 147 -12.88 -1.42 -26.25
CA PHE A 147 -12.89 -0.07 -25.71
C PHE A 147 -13.46 0.92 -26.72
N ASN A 148 -14.16 1.94 -26.24
CA ASN A 148 -14.79 2.99 -27.04
C ASN A 148 -14.66 4.34 -26.33
N GLU A 149 -15.12 5.42 -26.98
CA GLU A 149 -15.03 6.79 -26.44
C GLU A 149 -15.72 6.95 -25.07
N LYS A 150 -16.79 6.21 -24.81
CA LYS A 150 -17.46 6.20 -23.51
C LYS A 150 -16.53 5.66 -22.41
N HIS A 151 -15.83 4.56 -22.66
CA HIS A 151 -14.84 4.00 -21.74
C HIS A 151 -13.69 4.99 -21.51
N LEU A 152 -13.22 5.69 -22.57
CA LEU A 152 -12.17 6.67 -22.48
C LEU A 152 -12.58 7.86 -21.60
N HIS A 153 -13.79 8.38 -21.77
CA HIS A 153 -14.32 9.46 -20.93
C HIS A 153 -14.48 9.04 -19.48
N LEU A 154 -15.05 7.87 -19.21
CA LEU A 154 -15.23 7.37 -17.85
C LEU A 154 -13.88 7.16 -17.15
N LEU A 155 -12.92 6.52 -17.82
CA LEU A 155 -11.61 6.26 -17.23
C LEU A 155 -10.84 7.58 -17.00
N THR A 156 -11.01 8.57 -17.87
CA THR A 156 -10.44 9.91 -17.69
C THR A 156 -11.03 10.61 -16.46
N ILE A 157 -12.33 10.51 -16.23
CA ILE A 157 -12.98 11.04 -15.02
C ILE A 157 -12.47 10.32 -13.77
N ILE A 158 -12.35 9.00 -13.83
CA ILE A 158 -11.81 8.19 -12.72
C ILE A 158 -10.36 8.59 -12.42
N ALA A 159 -9.53 8.80 -13.44
CA ALA A 159 -8.16 9.28 -13.28
C ALA A 159 -8.11 10.67 -12.62
N ALA A 160 -9.06 11.57 -12.97
CA ALA A 160 -9.17 12.89 -12.34
C ALA A 160 -9.60 12.80 -10.86
N LEU A 161 -10.56 11.93 -10.51
CA LEU A 161 -10.95 11.66 -9.14
C LEU A 161 -9.79 11.07 -8.33
N CYS A 162 -9.04 10.13 -8.93
CA CYS A 162 -7.82 9.57 -8.37
C CYS A 162 -6.78 10.64 -8.08
N SER A 163 -6.50 11.51 -9.05
CA SER A 163 -5.59 12.64 -8.93
C SER A 163 -5.94 13.56 -7.77
N GLN A 164 -7.21 13.93 -7.68
CA GLN A 164 -7.71 14.80 -6.59
C GLN A 164 -7.50 14.14 -5.23
N LYS A 165 -7.80 12.85 -5.10
CA LYS A 165 -7.63 12.12 -3.85
C LYS A 165 -6.15 11.93 -3.49
N ILE A 166 -5.29 11.61 -4.46
CA ILE A 166 -3.84 11.53 -4.27
C ILE A 166 -3.29 12.88 -3.80
N LYS A 167 -3.70 13.97 -4.44
CA LYS A 167 -3.29 15.32 -4.05
C LYS A 167 -3.70 15.63 -2.60
N GLU A 168 -4.93 15.33 -2.23
CA GLU A 168 -5.42 15.47 -0.86
C GLU A 168 -4.54 14.70 0.13
N LEU A 169 -4.33 13.41 -0.10
CA LEU A 169 -3.56 12.54 0.77
C LEU A 169 -2.09 12.97 0.87
N THR A 170 -1.47 13.34 -0.25
CA THR A 170 -0.06 13.79 -0.26
C THR A 170 0.13 15.18 0.32
N THR A 171 -0.90 16.03 0.29
CA THR A 171 -0.90 17.34 0.95
C THR A 171 -1.17 17.19 2.45
N GLN A 172 -2.04 16.26 2.85
CA GLN A 172 -2.30 15.95 4.26
C GLN A 172 -1.12 15.23 4.93
N THR A 173 -0.33 14.43 4.21
CA THR A 173 0.93 13.86 4.73
C THR A 173 2.02 14.91 4.96
N ARG A 174 1.85 16.15 4.48
CA ARG A 174 2.63 17.31 4.96
C ARG A 174 2.21 17.78 6.35
N LYS A 175 1.02 17.40 6.86
CA LYS A 175 0.75 17.46 8.30
C LYS A 175 1.50 16.30 8.95
N PRO A 176 2.39 16.56 9.93
CA PRO A 176 3.11 15.49 10.58
C PRO A 176 2.10 14.47 11.14
N LEU A 177 2.30 13.20 10.82
CA LEU A 177 1.55 12.11 11.45
C LEU A 177 1.76 12.24 12.95
N THR A 178 0.68 12.42 13.69
CA THR A 178 0.71 12.63 15.14
C THR A 178 0.17 11.40 15.85
N THR A 179 0.37 11.36 17.17
CA THR A 179 -0.25 10.34 18.04
C THR A 179 -1.78 10.30 17.97
N ALA A 180 -2.41 11.30 17.33
CA ALA A 180 -3.85 11.35 17.07
C ALA A 180 -4.29 10.44 15.92
N ASN A 181 -3.35 9.92 15.08
CA ASN A 181 -3.64 9.00 14.00
C ASN A 181 -4.41 7.78 14.52
N LYS A 182 -5.55 7.45 13.90
CA LYS A 182 -6.43 6.35 14.36
C LYS A 182 -5.76 4.99 14.36
N TYR A 183 -4.91 4.72 13.36
CA TYR A 183 -4.20 3.44 13.27
C TYR A 183 -3.07 3.36 14.28
N PHE A 184 -2.39 4.48 14.57
CA PHE A 184 -1.41 4.54 15.65
C PHE A 184 -2.07 4.28 17.02
N LYS A 185 -3.23 4.88 17.29
CA LYS A 185 -4.01 4.61 18.52
C LYS A 185 -4.42 3.15 18.63
N LYS A 186 -4.88 2.54 17.52
CA LYS A 186 -5.23 1.11 17.49
C LYS A 186 -4.00 0.23 17.70
N LEU A 187 -2.86 0.58 17.09
CA LEU A 187 -1.58 -0.10 17.32
C LEU A 187 -1.17 -0.03 18.81
N GLU A 188 -1.19 1.16 19.40
CA GLU A 188 -0.87 1.36 20.82
C GLU A 188 -1.78 0.51 21.73
N LEU A 189 -3.07 0.45 21.41
CA LEU A 189 -4.03 -0.40 22.15
C LEU A 189 -3.63 -1.88 22.06
N LEU A 190 -3.33 -2.38 20.84
CA LEU A 190 -2.88 -3.77 20.63
C LEU A 190 -1.58 -4.06 21.37
N MET A 191 -0.64 -3.12 21.41
CA MET A 191 0.61 -3.27 22.16
C MET A 191 0.37 -3.30 23.66
N ARG A 192 -0.41 -2.38 24.21
CA ARG A 192 -0.59 -2.23 25.66
C ARG A 192 -1.55 -3.24 26.25
N THR A 193 -2.68 -3.50 25.58
CA THR A 193 -3.75 -4.37 26.11
C THR A 193 -3.54 -5.82 25.73
N ASN A 194 -3.33 -6.09 24.42
CA ASN A 194 -3.20 -7.45 23.90
C ASN A 194 -1.77 -7.97 23.97
N LYS A 195 -0.78 -7.07 24.21
CA LYS A 195 0.65 -7.40 24.26
C LYS A 195 1.12 -8.21 23.05
N ILE A 196 0.63 -7.83 21.84
CA ILE A 196 0.94 -8.58 20.61
C ILE A 196 2.45 -8.66 20.33
N TYR A 197 3.26 -7.75 20.89
CA TYR A 197 4.72 -7.76 20.83
C TYR A 197 5.34 -9.04 21.42
N ARG A 198 4.61 -9.78 22.29
CA ARG A 198 5.08 -11.06 22.85
C ARG A 198 5.06 -12.20 21.84
N ASN A 199 4.35 -12.05 20.72
CA ASN A 199 4.44 -13.01 19.63
C ASN A 199 5.83 -12.88 18.95
N PRO A 200 6.68 -13.92 19.01
CA PRO A 200 8.02 -13.88 18.41
C PRO A 200 7.98 -13.74 16.89
N ASN A 201 6.89 -14.13 16.23
CA ASN A 201 6.69 -14.08 14.80
C ASN A 201 5.97 -12.79 14.34
N LEU A 202 5.76 -11.81 15.24
CA LEU A 202 5.13 -10.56 14.88
C LEU A 202 5.98 -9.80 13.84
N SER A 203 5.38 -9.51 12.71
CA SER A 203 6.02 -8.81 11.59
C SER A 203 5.28 -7.52 11.24
N LEU A 204 5.93 -6.65 10.46
CA LEU A 204 5.30 -5.45 9.90
C LEU A 204 4.05 -5.83 9.08
N ALA A 205 4.16 -6.87 8.24
CA ALA A 205 3.08 -7.34 7.39
C ALA A 205 1.88 -7.83 8.20
N SER A 206 2.10 -8.75 9.16
CA SER A 206 1.01 -9.28 10.00
C SER A 206 0.36 -8.21 10.90
N THR A 207 1.13 -7.22 11.36
CA THR A 207 0.60 -6.11 12.16
C THR A 207 -0.23 -5.15 11.27
N ALA A 208 0.23 -4.88 10.07
CA ALA A 208 -0.50 -4.05 9.10
C ALA A 208 -1.85 -4.71 8.71
N GLU A 209 -1.85 -6.03 8.51
CA GLU A 209 -3.05 -6.82 8.26
C GLU A 209 -4.07 -6.71 9.43
N LEU A 210 -3.62 -6.85 10.69
CA LEU A 210 -4.47 -6.65 11.87
C LEU A 210 -5.08 -5.24 11.95
N LEU A 211 -4.40 -4.25 11.40
CA LEU A 211 -4.86 -2.88 11.36
C LEU A 211 -5.72 -2.57 10.13
N GLY A 212 -5.70 -3.43 9.10
CA GLY A 212 -6.38 -3.23 7.81
C GLY A 212 -5.71 -2.16 6.95
N ILE A 213 -4.37 -2.06 6.97
CA ILE A 213 -3.56 -1.10 6.20
C ILE A 213 -2.35 -1.77 5.56
N SER A 214 -1.68 -1.09 4.62
CA SER A 214 -0.43 -1.61 4.05
C SER A 214 0.75 -1.53 5.02
N GLY A 215 1.73 -2.43 4.86
CA GLY A 215 2.98 -2.40 5.63
C GLY A 215 3.76 -1.10 5.44
N CYS A 216 3.79 -0.55 4.23
CA CYS A 216 4.43 0.73 3.93
C CYS A 216 3.82 1.88 4.74
N TYR A 217 2.48 1.93 4.80
CA TYR A 217 1.78 2.97 5.56
C TYR A 217 2.01 2.81 7.06
N LEU A 218 1.97 1.59 7.60
CA LEU A 218 2.29 1.35 9.00
C LEU A 218 3.72 1.77 9.36
N SER A 219 4.69 1.42 8.50
CA SER A 219 6.09 1.84 8.67
C SER A 219 6.24 3.37 8.67
N SER A 220 5.53 4.05 7.76
CA SER A 220 5.50 5.51 7.68
C SER A 220 4.92 6.15 8.96
N ILE A 221 3.82 5.61 9.49
CA ILE A 221 3.21 6.08 10.75
C ILE A 221 4.21 5.98 11.90
N ILE A 222 4.82 4.82 12.09
CA ILE A 222 5.77 4.58 13.19
C ILE A 222 6.99 5.48 13.06
N ASN A 223 7.58 5.54 11.86
CA ASN A 223 8.76 6.37 11.63
C ASN A 223 8.45 7.86 11.85
N SER A 224 7.34 8.37 11.35
CA SER A 224 6.97 9.78 11.51
C SER A 224 6.70 10.18 12.96
N ILE A 225 6.11 9.29 13.76
CA ILE A 225 5.72 9.59 15.15
C ILE A 225 6.89 9.32 16.12
N ASN A 226 7.58 8.21 15.96
CA ASN A 226 8.58 7.72 16.91
C ASN A 226 10.02 7.86 16.43
N GLN A 227 10.25 8.20 15.15
CA GLN A 227 11.58 8.34 14.53
C GLN A 227 12.43 7.04 14.59
N ILE A 228 11.76 5.88 14.59
CA ILE A 228 12.39 4.56 14.69
C ILE A 228 11.76 3.57 13.71
N SER A 229 12.47 2.46 13.46
CA SER A 229 11.95 1.35 12.67
C SER A 229 10.82 0.60 13.41
N PHE A 230 9.98 -0.17 12.66
CA PHE A 230 8.99 -1.07 13.24
C PHE A 230 9.62 -2.06 14.22
N ILE A 231 10.77 -2.64 13.89
CA ILE A 231 11.48 -3.60 14.76
C ILE A 231 11.92 -2.92 16.06
N ASP A 232 12.44 -1.72 15.98
CA ASP A 232 12.85 -0.95 17.16
C ASP A 232 11.64 -0.58 18.03
N TYR A 233 10.52 -0.21 17.40
CA TYR A 233 9.27 0.08 18.08
C TYR A 233 8.76 -1.13 18.88
N ILE A 234 8.73 -2.33 18.28
CA ILE A 234 8.36 -3.56 18.99
C ILE A 234 9.36 -3.88 20.12
N ASN A 235 10.65 -3.74 19.83
CA ASN A 235 11.69 -4.03 20.82
C ASN A 235 11.62 -3.12 22.05
N GLN A 236 11.17 -1.88 21.93
CA GLN A 236 10.93 -1.00 23.10
C GLN A 236 9.91 -1.62 24.07
N TYR A 237 8.80 -2.16 23.55
CA TYR A 237 7.80 -2.85 24.40
C TYR A 237 8.37 -4.11 25.04
N ARG A 238 9.08 -4.93 24.24
CA ARG A 238 9.72 -6.16 24.74
C ARG A 238 10.73 -5.86 25.85
N ILE A 239 11.59 -4.87 25.66
CA ILE A 239 12.58 -4.47 26.67
C ILE A 239 11.92 -3.91 27.93
N SER A 240 10.87 -3.11 27.78
CA SER A 240 10.09 -2.61 28.92
C SER A 240 9.47 -3.76 29.72
N ASP A 241 8.93 -4.77 29.04
CA ASP A 241 8.35 -5.97 29.68
C ASP A 241 9.43 -6.80 30.38
N VAL A 242 10.61 -7.00 29.76
CA VAL A 242 11.76 -7.66 30.39
C VAL A 242 12.19 -6.94 31.66
N LYS A 243 12.38 -5.62 31.62
CA LYS A 243 12.76 -4.83 32.79
C LYS A 243 11.79 -5.03 33.94
N LYS A 244 10.49 -4.99 33.65
CA LYS A 244 9.43 -5.22 34.65
C LYS A 244 9.47 -6.62 35.20
N ASN A 245 9.66 -7.63 34.35
CA ASN A 245 9.61 -9.04 34.73
C ASN A 245 10.86 -9.48 35.53
N LEU A 246 12.05 -8.92 35.25
CA LEU A 246 13.26 -9.17 36.03
C LEU A 246 13.16 -8.79 37.53
N HIS A 247 12.19 -7.91 37.86
CA HIS A 247 11.91 -7.50 39.25
C HIS A 247 10.71 -8.22 39.87
N SER A 248 10.01 -9.03 39.10
CA SER A 248 8.79 -9.71 39.57
C SER A 248 9.14 -11.02 40.30
N GLN A 249 8.58 -11.23 41.48
CA GLN A 249 8.70 -12.50 42.20
C GLN A 249 8.23 -13.70 41.38
N HIS A 250 7.26 -13.48 40.48
CA HIS A 250 6.78 -14.50 39.56
C HIS A 250 7.88 -15.06 38.65
N TYR A 251 8.87 -14.24 38.29
CA TYR A 251 9.99 -14.61 37.43
C TYR A 251 11.29 -14.95 38.20
N ALA A 252 11.24 -15.06 39.52
CA ALA A 252 12.44 -15.32 40.38
C ALA A 252 13.18 -16.62 40.01
N HIS A 253 12.47 -17.60 39.47
CA HIS A 253 13.03 -18.90 39.06
C HIS A 253 13.36 -18.98 37.56
N TYR A 254 13.11 -17.92 36.82
CA TYR A 254 13.38 -17.88 35.37
C TYR A 254 14.82 -17.46 35.11
N THR A 255 15.43 -18.04 34.07
CA THR A 255 16.70 -17.50 33.58
C THR A 255 16.45 -16.15 32.85
N ILE A 256 17.46 -15.30 32.84
CA ILE A 256 17.38 -14.03 32.11
C ILE A 256 16.96 -14.25 30.64
N VAL A 257 17.47 -15.33 30.02
CA VAL A 257 17.13 -15.69 28.64
C VAL A 257 15.65 -16.06 28.52
N SER A 258 15.13 -16.86 29.45
CA SER A 258 13.71 -17.24 29.46
C SER A 258 12.80 -16.02 29.57
N VAL A 259 13.15 -15.03 30.40
CA VAL A 259 12.42 -13.78 30.52
C VAL A 259 12.41 -13.02 29.19
N GLY A 260 13.54 -13.01 28.45
CA GLY A 260 13.61 -12.41 27.12
C GLY A 260 12.75 -13.13 26.10
N LEU A 261 12.73 -14.46 26.10
CA LEU A 261 11.89 -15.26 25.19
C LEU A 261 10.40 -15.05 25.49
N GLU A 262 9.99 -15.02 26.75
CA GLU A 262 8.63 -14.72 27.19
C GLU A 262 8.16 -13.31 26.75
N ALA A 263 9.09 -12.36 26.67
CA ALA A 263 8.81 -11.03 26.16
C ALA A 263 8.67 -10.98 24.62
N GLY A 264 8.88 -12.11 23.91
CA GLY A 264 8.68 -12.25 22.49
C GLY A 264 9.94 -12.21 21.62
N PHE A 265 11.14 -12.29 22.20
CA PHE A 265 12.37 -12.44 21.40
C PHE A 265 12.51 -13.87 20.88
N ASN A 266 12.94 -14.04 19.61
CA ASN A 266 13.10 -15.36 18.99
C ASN A 266 14.40 -16.08 19.43
N SER A 267 15.38 -15.33 19.95
CA SER A 267 16.68 -15.90 20.33
C SER A 267 17.37 -15.07 21.41
N LYS A 268 18.28 -15.72 22.12
CA LYS A 268 19.19 -15.07 23.08
C LYS A 268 19.97 -13.92 22.45
N SER A 269 20.49 -14.12 21.23
CA SER A 269 21.29 -13.10 20.51
C SER A 269 20.45 -11.85 20.20
N ALA A 270 19.27 -12.03 19.64
CA ALA A 270 18.36 -10.91 19.33
C ALA A 270 17.98 -10.15 20.60
N PHE A 271 17.68 -10.86 21.68
CA PHE A 271 17.36 -10.26 22.97
C PHE A 271 18.52 -9.43 23.54
N TYR A 272 19.72 -10.01 23.63
CA TYR A 272 20.88 -9.32 24.19
C TYR A 272 21.29 -8.10 23.38
N THR A 273 21.25 -8.19 22.06
CA THR A 273 21.54 -7.07 21.15
C THR A 273 20.54 -5.92 21.34
N ALA A 274 19.25 -6.23 21.34
CA ALA A 274 18.20 -5.23 21.55
C ALA A 274 18.28 -4.62 22.95
N PHE A 275 18.49 -5.43 23.98
CA PHE A 275 18.57 -4.96 25.36
C PHE A 275 19.74 -3.98 25.53
N LYS A 276 20.96 -4.35 25.06
CA LYS A 276 22.12 -3.47 25.10
C LYS A 276 21.93 -2.18 24.30
N LYS A 277 21.30 -2.28 23.13
CA LYS A 277 20.96 -1.09 22.32
C LYS A 277 20.13 -0.06 23.09
N TRP A 278 19.13 -0.54 23.85
CA TRP A 278 18.17 0.34 24.53
C TRP A 278 18.52 0.70 25.98
N THR A 279 19.42 -0.03 26.62
CA THR A 279 19.80 0.20 28.03
C THR A 279 21.25 0.62 28.21
N GLY A 280 22.07 0.44 27.19
CA GLY A 280 23.52 0.66 27.25
C GLY A 280 24.31 -0.50 27.88
N ILE A 281 23.66 -1.39 28.62
CA ILE A 281 24.28 -2.50 29.37
C ILE A 281 23.63 -3.85 29.01
N THR A 282 24.28 -4.94 29.37
CA THR A 282 23.72 -6.27 29.17
C THR A 282 22.58 -6.57 30.16
N PRO A 283 21.66 -7.51 29.84
CA PRO A 283 20.61 -7.93 30.77
C PRO A 283 21.16 -8.39 32.13
N SER A 284 22.30 -9.11 32.16
CA SER A 284 22.93 -9.58 33.36
C SER A 284 23.47 -8.43 34.21
N GLN A 285 24.15 -7.46 33.62
CA GLN A 285 24.60 -6.24 34.30
C GLN A 285 23.42 -5.42 34.84
N TYR A 286 22.33 -5.34 34.10
CA TYR A 286 21.14 -4.65 34.54
C TYR A 286 20.52 -5.30 35.77
N GLN A 287 20.39 -6.64 35.79
CA GLN A 287 19.87 -7.36 36.94
C GLN A 287 20.78 -7.17 38.19
N GLN A 288 22.12 -7.22 38.04
CA GLN A 288 23.05 -7.01 39.13
C GLN A 288 23.00 -5.56 39.67
N SER A 289 22.92 -4.55 38.81
CA SER A 289 22.87 -3.16 39.27
C SER A 289 21.64 -2.84 40.11
N GLN A 290 20.56 -3.55 39.93
CA GLN A 290 19.32 -3.35 40.69
C GLN A 290 19.34 -4.06 42.05
N LEU A 291 20.07 -5.19 42.17
CA LEU A 291 20.26 -5.88 43.43
C LEU A 291 21.10 -5.07 44.44
N VAL A 292 21.90 -4.13 43.98
CA VAL A 292 22.73 -3.23 44.83
C VAL A 292 21.94 -2.03 45.34
N LEU A 293 20.80 -1.73 44.73
CA LEU A 293 19.94 -0.58 45.05
C LEU A 293 18.70 -0.93 45.88
N SER A 294 18.44 -2.22 46.08
CA SER A 294 17.35 -2.76 46.93
C SER A 294 17.89 -3.18 48.29
#